data_0fd76855497d2a41ae54b8d69c4a5578
#
_entry.id   0fd76855497d2a41ae54b8d69c4a5578
#
_cell.length_a   1.000
_cell.length_b   1.000
_cell.length_c   1.000
_cell.angle_alpha   90.00
_cell.angle_beta   90.00
_cell.angle_gamma   90.00
#
_symmetry.space_group_name_H-M   'P 1'
#
loop_
_entity.id
_entity.type
_entity.pdbx_description
1 polymer ?
#
loop_
_entity_poly.entity_id
_entity_poly.type
_entity_poly.pdbx_seq_one_letter_code
_entity_poly.pdbx_strand_id
1 'polypeptide(L)'
;SKSVCMRVGPECHVTPENIVTCDGNEIQWQSSMRYLGVYITSSRAFSCVFDNARKAFYRAFNAIFGKIGRNASEEVVLHIMKYKCLPLLMYGLEVCPTKKHQIKSLDFVLTNSFMKIFQTKSKDVVTECMLFFNFPTIGTAINKRKEKFLRKLIVSHALNNVCCIFIASAKTELDEVRARLRKVD
;
A
#
# COMPACT_ATOMS: atom_id res chain seq x y z
N SER A 1 8.16 24.78 12.24
CA SER A 1 6.78 24.33 12.13
C SER A 1 6.70 22.95 11.49
N LYS A 2 5.80 22.09 11.93
CA LYS A 2 5.52 20.78 11.33
C LYS A 2 4.39 20.85 10.29
N SER A 3 3.80 22.02 10.09
CA SER A 3 2.70 22.26 9.17
C SER A 3 3.24 22.53 7.76
N VAL A 4 2.64 21.89 6.77
CA VAL A 4 2.95 22.09 5.34
C VAL A 4 1.65 22.14 4.57
N CYS A 5 1.63 22.85 3.44
CA CYS A 5 0.52 22.89 2.52
C CYS A 5 0.82 22.05 1.28
N MET A 6 -0.21 21.42 0.74
CA MET A 6 -0.13 20.67 -0.52
C MET A 6 -1.40 20.87 -1.32
N ARG A 7 -1.27 21.06 -2.61
CA ARG A 7 -2.40 21.22 -3.53
C ARG A 7 -2.64 19.91 -4.30
N VAL A 8 -3.88 19.47 -4.31
CA VAL A 8 -4.35 18.31 -5.09
C VAL A 8 -5.52 18.77 -5.96
N GLY A 9 -5.51 18.44 -7.23
CA GLY A 9 -6.56 18.83 -8.17
C GLY A 9 -6.02 19.30 -9.52
N PRO A 10 -6.89 19.79 -10.43
CA PRO A 10 -6.51 20.18 -11.79
C PRO A 10 -5.39 21.21 -11.83
N GLU A 11 -5.36 22.12 -10.87
CA GLU A 11 -4.37 23.21 -10.78
C GLU A 11 -3.17 22.89 -9.85
N CYS A 12 -2.84 21.63 -9.67
CA CYS A 12 -1.73 21.19 -8.80
C CYS A 12 -0.35 21.74 -9.20
N HIS A 13 -0.21 22.27 -10.43
CA HIS A 13 1.05 22.85 -10.94
C HIS A 13 1.16 24.35 -10.71
N VAL A 14 0.07 25.01 -10.31
CA VAL A 14 0.08 26.46 -10.05
C VAL A 14 0.60 26.65 -8.62
N THR A 15 1.61 27.49 -8.46
CA THR A 15 2.09 27.95 -7.15
C THR A 15 1.13 28.99 -6.60
N PRO A 16 0.35 28.67 -5.56
CA PRO A 16 -0.53 29.66 -4.94
C PRO A 16 0.27 30.61 -4.05
N GLU A 17 -0.35 31.72 -3.66
CA GLU A 17 0.20 32.64 -2.67
C GLU A 17 0.49 31.92 -1.34
N ASN A 18 1.49 32.41 -0.62
CA ASN A 18 1.87 31.82 0.65
C ASN A 18 0.75 32.02 1.69
N ILE A 19 0.47 30.95 2.44
CA ILE A 19 -0.47 30.99 3.54
C ILE A 19 0.30 31.42 4.79
N VAL A 20 -0.15 32.49 5.43
CA VAL A 20 0.45 33.01 6.65
C VAL A 20 -0.44 32.62 7.84
N THR A 21 0.18 32.13 8.91
CA THR A 21 -0.50 31.82 10.18
C THR A 21 -0.83 33.11 10.93
N CYS A 22 -1.73 33.05 11.93
CA CYS A 22 -2.05 34.20 12.80
C CYS A 22 -0.80 34.78 13.49
N ASP A 23 0.26 34.00 13.68
CA ASP A 23 1.52 34.39 14.30
C ASP A 23 2.52 34.97 13.27
N GLY A 24 2.10 35.23 12.04
CA GLY A 24 2.97 35.79 10.97
C GLY A 24 3.93 34.79 10.33
N ASN A 25 3.85 33.49 10.64
CA ASN A 25 4.71 32.50 10.04
C ASN A 25 4.13 31.98 8.72
N GLU A 26 4.96 31.91 7.68
CA GLU A 26 4.57 31.32 6.41
C GLU A 26 4.54 29.79 6.45
N ILE A 27 3.48 29.19 5.90
CA ILE A 27 3.39 27.73 5.70
C ILE A 27 3.89 27.40 4.31
N GLN A 28 4.90 26.55 4.24
CA GLN A 28 5.53 26.19 2.96
C GLN A 28 4.68 25.23 2.13
N TRP A 29 4.62 25.47 0.83
CA TRP A 29 4.04 24.57 -0.14
C TRP A 29 5.02 23.45 -0.48
N GLN A 30 4.53 22.19 -0.45
CA GLN A 30 5.33 21.03 -0.79
C GLN A 30 4.63 20.16 -1.85
N SER A 31 5.44 19.59 -2.75
CA SER A 31 4.96 18.65 -3.76
C SER A 31 4.68 17.26 -3.21
N SER A 32 5.23 16.90 -2.05
CA SER A 32 4.95 15.65 -1.36
C SER A 32 5.02 15.84 0.15
N MET A 33 4.16 15.13 0.86
CA MET A 33 4.15 15.13 2.33
C MET A 33 3.93 13.74 2.89
N ARG A 34 4.49 13.48 4.06
CA ARG A 34 4.23 12.25 4.81
C ARG A 34 3.07 12.49 5.77
N TYR A 35 2.00 11.72 5.61
CA TYR A 35 0.86 11.73 6.50
C TYR A 35 0.54 10.30 6.98
N LEU A 36 0.50 10.09 8.29
CA LEU A 36 0.25 8.77 8.92
C LEU A 36 1.08 7.63 8.30
N GLY A 37 2.34 7.89 7.97
CA GLY A 37 3.24 6.89 7.41
C GLY A 37 3.15 6.69 5.89
N VAL A 38 2.15 7.28 5.23
CA VAL A 38 1.98 7.25 3.78
C VAL A 38 2.50 8.55 3.16
N TYR A 39 3.10 8.46 1.98
CA TYR A 39 3.55 9.63 1.23
C TYR A 39 2.49 9.99 0.18
N ILE A 40 1.93 11.19 0.34
CA ILE A 40 0.95 11.79 -0.57
C ILE A 40 1.70 12.75 -1.47
N THR A 41 1.32 12.83 -2.76
CA THR A 41 1.94 13.72 -3.73
C THR A 41 0.92 14.68 -4.33
N SER A 42 1.39 15.91 -4.60
CA SER A 42 0.64 16.89 -5.39
C SER A 42 0.44 16.35 -6.79
N SER A 43 -0.80 16.18 -7.20
CA SER A 43 -1.18 15.69 -8.53
C SER A 43 -2.64 16.03 -8.83
N ARG A 44 -3.06 15.87 -10.10
CA ARG A 44 -4.43 16.16 -10.55
C ARG A 44 -5.51 15.38 -9.82
N ALA A 45 -5.17 14.17 -9.34
CA ALA A 45 -6.03 13.35 -8.50
C ALA A 45 -5.24 12.91 -7.27
N PHE A 46 -5.92 12.58 -6.17
CA PHE A 46 -5.27 12.07 -4.96
C PHE A 46 -4.38 10.87 -5.30
N SER A 47 -3.10 10.95 -4.96
CA SER A 47 -2.08 9.95 -5.31
C SER A 47 -1.11 9.72 -4.16
N CYS A 48 -0.74 8.45 -3.97
CA CYS A 48 0.22 8.02 -2.96
C CYS A 48 1.44 7.37 -3.61
N VAL A 49 2.60 7.46 -2.93
CA VAL A 49 3.85 6.84 -3.35
C VAL A 49 4.24 5.75 -2.37
N PHE A 50 4.57 4.56 -2.89
CA PHE A 50 4.88 3.36 -2.10
C PHE A 50 6.37 2.99 -2.09
N ASP A 51 7.26 3.86 -2.56
CA ASP A 51 8.71 3.61 -2.62
C ASP A 51 9.30 3.36 -1.24
N ASN A 52 8.82 4.08 -0.23
CA ASN A 52 9.26 3.89 1.14
C ASN A 52 8.77 2.57 1.74
N ALA A 53 7.56 2.11 1.38
CA ALA A 53 7.07 0.80 1.75
C ALA A 53 7.93 -0.32 1.13
N ARG A 54 8.31 -0.19 -0.15
CA ARG A 54 9.24 -1.11 -0.81
C ARG A 54 10.61 -1.14 -0.13
N LYS A 55 11.18 0.04 0.18
CA LYS A 55 12.45 0.14 0.91
C LYS A 55 12.38 -0.48 2.30
N ALA A 56 11.28 -0.28 3.02
CA ALA A 56 11.05 -0.86 4.35
C ALA A 56 10.95 -2.39 4.28
N PHE A 57 10.21 -2.90 3.30
CA PHE A 57 10.10 -4.33 3.05
C PHE A 57 11.49 -4.96 2.78
N TYR A 58 12.24 -4.42 1.81
CA TYR A 58 13.56 -4.97 1.48
C TYR A 58 14.54 -4.91 2.66
N ARG A 59 14.50 -3.85 3.46
CA ARG A 59 15.30 -3.74 4.68
C ARG A 59 14.98 -4.87 5.66
N ALA A 60 13.69 -5.07 5.96
CA ALA A 60 13.23 -6.11 6.86
C ALA A 60 13.55 -7.51 6.30
N PHE A 61 13.23 -7.75 5.02
CA PHE A 61 13.49 -9.02 4.36
C PHE A 61 14.98 -9.37 4.33
N ASN A 62 15.85 -8.45 3.93
CA ASN A 62 17.29 -8.69 3.88
C ASN A 62 17.89 -8.90 5.26
N ALA A 63 17.41 -8.19 6.29
CA ALA A 63 17.86 -8.39 7.68
C ALA A 63 17.50 -9.80 8.20
N ILE A 64 16.29 -10.26 7.89
CA ILE A 64 15.83 -11.62 8.27
C ILE A 64 16.58 -12.66 7.45
N PHE A 65 16.59 -12.54 6.13
CA PHE A 65 17.21 -13.49 5.21
C PHE A 65 18.73 -13.63 5.45
N GLY A 66 19.41 -12.54 5.77
CA GLY A 66 20.83 -12.55 6.09
C GLY A 66 21.14 -13.32 7.37
N LYS A 67 20.21 -13.35 8.34
CA LYS A 67 20.40 -14.07 9.61
C LYS A 67 20.04 -15.55 9.55
N ILE A 68 18.95 -15.89 8.85
CA ILE A 68 18.37 -17.25 8.92
C ILE A 68 18.27 -17.93 7.55
N GLY A 69 18.38 -17.20 6.44
CA GLY A 69 18.09 -17.71 5.09
C GLY A 69 19.02 -18.84 4.60
N ARG A 70 20.14 -19.09 5.28
CA ARG A 70 21.03 -20.21 4.98
C ARG A 70 20.77 -21.45 5.84
N ASN A 71 20.16 -21.27 7.01
CA ASN A 71 20.01 -22.31 8.02
C ASN A 71 18.56 -22.75 8.22
N ALA A 72 17.60 -21.92 7.81
CA ALA A 72 16.18 -22.23 7.93
C ALA A 72 15.63 -22.77 6.61
N SER A 73 14.60 -23.62 6.69
CA SER A 73 13.87 -24.08 5.52
C SER A 73 13.18 -22.88 4.83
N GLU A 74 12.96 -23.01 3.51
CA GLU A 74 12.26 -22.02 2.70
C GLU A 74 10.88 -21.70 3.28
N GLU A 75 10.17 -22.69 3.80
CA GLU A 75 8.87 -22.54 4.41
C GLU A 75 8.91 -21.60 5.63
N VAL A 76 9.90 -21.75 6.50
CA VAL A 76 10.10 -20.87 7.68
C VAL A 76 10.39 -19.44 7.24
N VAL A 77 11.25 -19.28 6.23
CA VAL A 77 11.58 -17.96 5.68
C VAL A 77 10.34 -17.29 5.07
N LEU A 78 9.53 -18.04 4.31
CA LEU A 78 8.28 -17.57 3.73
C LEU A 78 7.26 -17.20 4.81
N HIS A 79 7.15 -18.00 5.87
CA HIS A 79 6.26 -17.72 6.98
C HIS A 79 6.63 -16.37 7.64
N ILE A 80 7.91 -16.17 7.96
CA ILE A 80 8.37 -14.91 8.55
C ILE A 80 8.18 -13.74 7.57
N MET A 81 8.48 -13.91 6.29
CA MET A 81 8.22 -12.90 5.26
C MET A 81 6.74 -12.50 5.22
N LYS A 82 5.83 -13.47 5.26
CA LYS A 82 4.38 -13.24 5.23
C LYS A 82 3.89 -12.44 6.44
N TYR A 83 4.39 -12.73 7.64
CA TYR A 83 3.89 -12.12 8.87
C TYR A 83 4.67 -10.88 9.33
N LYS A 84 5.92 -10.70 8.91
CA LYS A 84 6.76 -9.56 9.34
C LYS A 84 7.05 -8.56 8.24
N CYS A 85 7.33 -9.03 7.01
CA CYS A 85 7.71 -8.14 5.91
C CYS A 85 6.51 -7.66 5.10
N LEU A 86 5.59 -8.57 4.75
CA LEU A 86 4.42 -8.25 3.94
C LEU A 86 3.54 -7.14 4.55
N PRO A 87 3.29 -7.09 5.88
CA PRO A 87 2.54 -5.97 6.47
C PRO A 87 3.15 -4.59 6.24
N LEU A 88 4.49 -4.49 6.17
CA LEU A 88 5.19 -3.23 5.87
C LEU A 88 4.94 -2.78 4.43
N LEU A 89 4.91 -3.74 3.50
CA LEU A 89 4.62 -3.48 2.08
C LEU A 89 3.17 -3.09 1.86
N MET A 90 2.26 -3.69 2.63
CA MET A 90 0.81 -3.55 2.48
C MET A 90 0.21 -2.38 3.26
N TYR A 91 1.04 -1.63 4.01
CA TYR A 91 0.55 -0.56 4.87
C TYR A 91 -0.08 0.59 4.06
N GLY A 92 -1.32 0.92 4.38
CA GLY A 92 -2.09 2.00 3.75
C GLY A 92 -2.62 1.71 2.35
N LEU A 93 -2.34 0.53 1.77
CA LEU A 93 -2.82 0.18 0.42
C LEU A 93 -4.34 -0.02 0.36
N GLU A 94 -4.97 -0.32 1.49
CA GLU A 94 -6.43 -0.45 1.61
C GLU A 94 -7.18 0.87 1.45
N VAL A 95 -6.53 1.99 1.76
CA VAL A 95 -7.11 3.34 1.74
C VAL A 95 -6.65 4.15 0.53
N CYS A 96 -5.41 3.94 0.10
CA CYS A 96 -4.81 4.70 -0.98
C CYS A 96 -5.23 4.17 -2.35
N PRO A 97 -5.53 5.05 -3.32
CA PRO A 97 -5.75 4.65 -4.70
C PRO A 97 -4.45 4.09 -5.28
N THR A 98 -4.52 2.88 -5.82
CA THR A 98 -3.38 2.21 -6.44
C THR A 98 -3.53 2.13 -7.94
N LYS A 99 -2.51 2.57 -8.68
CA LYS A 99 -2.45 2.44 -10.14
C LYS A 99 -1.91 1.06 -10.54
N LYS A 100 -2.30 0.55 -11.72
CA LYS A 100 -1.86 -0.77 -12.21
C LYS A 100 -0.34 -0.95 -12.20
N HIS A 101 0.43 0.08 -12.57
CA HIS A 101 1.89 0.01 -12.57
C HIS A 101 2.47 -0.06 -11.14
N GLN A 102 1.82 0.58 -10.16
CA GLN A 102 2.23 0.49 -8.76
C GLN A 102 2.01 -0.92 -8.21
N ILE A 103 0.87 -1.55 -8.52
CA ILE A 103 0.61 -2.96 -8.15
C ILE A 103 1.67 -3.88 -8.77
N LYS A 104 1.96 -3.74 -10.07
CA LYS A 104 3.03 -4.50 -10.74
C LYS A 104 4.40 -4.29 -10.06
N SER A 105 4.71 -3.06 -9.65
CA SER A 105 5.95 -2.75 -8.94
C SER A 105 6.03 -3.41 -7.56
N LEU A 106 4.91 -3.53 -6.86
CA LEU A 106 4.83 -4.23 -5.58
C LEU A 106 4.89 -5.76 -5.76
N ASP A 107 4.23 -6.32 -6.79
CA ASP A 107 4.34 -7.74 -7.13
C ASP A 107 5.78 -8.13 -7.47
N PHE A 108 6.51 -7.25 -8.17
CA PHE A 108 7.93 -7.45 -8.47
C PHE A 108 8.80 -7.58 -7.21
N VAL A 109 8.45 -6.87 -6.14
CA VAL A 109 9.14 -6.99 -4.84
C VAL A 109 9.00 -8.41 -4.27
N LEU A 110 7.80 -8.98 -4.33
CA LEU A 110 7.55 -10.37 -3.90
C LEU A 110 8.28 -11.36 -4.80
N THR A 111 8.13 -11.21 -6.12
CA THR A 111 8.80 -12.08 -7.10
C THR A 111 10.31 -12.15 -6.85
N ASN A 112 10.97 -11.01 -6.66
CA ASN A 112 12.40 -10.96 -6.38
C ASN A 112 12.77 -11.63 -5.04
N SER A 113 11.90 -11.51 -4.04
CA SER A 113 12.13 -12.17 -2.75
C SER A 113 12.03 -13.69 -2.88
N PHE A 114 11.05 -14.19 -3.62
CA PHE A 114 10.94 -15.62 -3.95
C PHE A 114 12.13 -16.11 -4.78
N MET A 115 12.54 -15.37 -5.81
CA MET A 115 13.74 -15.70 -6.59
C MET A 115 14.97 -15.86 -5.69
N LYS A 116 15.10 -15.02 -4.67
CA LYS A 116 16.21 -15.06 -3.73
C LYS A 116 16.11 -16.25 -2.77
N ILE A 117 14.90 -16.58 -2.27
CA ILE A 117 14.67 -17.70 -1.36
C ILE A 117 14.95 -19.02 -2.06
N PHE A 118 14.37 -19.20 -3.27
CA PHE A 118 14.47 -20.46 -4.05
C PHE A 118 15.67 -20.50 -5.00
N GLN A 119 16.54 -19.49 -4.97
CA GLN A 119 17.76 -19.38 -5.81
C GLN A 119 17.47 -19.58 -7.31
N THR A 120 16.32 -19.12 -7.79
CA THR A 120 15.88 -19.26 -9.19
C THR A 120 15.79 -17.90 -9.87
N LYS A 121 15.96 -17.89 -11.20
CA LYS A 121 15.70 -16.70 -12.05
C LYS A 121 14.42 -16.84 -12.87
N SER A 122 13.78 -18.03 -12.85
CA SER A 122 12.55 -18.28 -13.60
C SER A 122 11.34 -17.72 -12.86
N LYS A 123 10.55 -16.91 -13.58
CA LYS A 123 9.28 -16.38 -13.06
C LYS A 123 8.21 -17.46 -12.96
N ASP A 124 8.25 -18.45 -13.85
CA ASP A 124 7.28 -19.55 -13.86
C ASP A 124 7.43 -20.40 -12.61
N VAL A 125 8.68 -20.77 -12.25
CA VAL A 125 8.97 -21.46 -10.99
C VAL A 125 8.51 -20.64 -9.78
N VAL A 126 8.75 -19.31 -9.77
CA VAL A 126 8.27 -18.45 -8.68
C VAL A 126 6.74 -18.47 -8.59
N THR A 127 6.04 -18.45 -9.72
CA THR A 127 4.57 -18.50 -9.73
C THR A 127 4.06 -19.83 -9.17
N GLU A 128 4.65 -20.95 -9.56
CA GLU A 128 4.34 -22.28 -9.01
C GLU A 128 4.61 -22.35 -7.51
N CYS A 129 5.77 -21.84 -7.04
CA CYS A 129 6.08 -21.75 -5.62
C CYS A 129 5.04 -20.90 -4.86
N MET A 130 4.64 -19.75 -5.40
CA MET A 130 3.61 -18.91 -4.77
C MET A 130 2.27 -19.64 -4.64
N LEU A 131 1.88 -20.42 -5.66
CA LEU A 131 0.68 -21.25 -5.62
C LEU A 131 0.81 -22.37 -4.59
N PHE A 132 1.92 -23.11 -4.60
CA PHE A 132 2.17 -24.23 -3.69
C PHE A 132 2.13 -23.79 -2.22
N PHE A 133 2.76 -22.67 -1.89
CA PHE A 133 2.76 -22.12 -0.53
C PHE A 133 1.54 -21.24 -0.21
N ASN A 134 0.53 -21.22 -1.08
CA ASN A 134 -0.68 -20.41 -0.93
C ASN A 134 -0.36 -18.95 -0.56
N PHE A 135 0.57 -18.36 -1.31
CA PHE A 135 1.00 -16.99 -1.08
C PHE A 135 0.21 -16.05 -2.02
N PRO A 136 -0.54 -15.10 -1.47
CA PRO A 136 -1.42 -14.26 -2.29
C PRO A 136 -0.61 -13.28 -3.15
N THR A 137 -1.11 -13.00 -4.35
CA THR A 137 -0.63 -11.84 -5.13
C THR A 137 -0.92 -10.54 -4.39
N ILE A 138 -0.17 -9.48 -4.69
CA ILE A 138 -0.42 -8.16 -4.08
C ILE A 138 -1.84 -7.68 -4.38
N GLY A 139 -2.32 -7.87 -5.60
CA GLY A 139 -3.67 -7.47 -5.98
C GLY A 139 -4.75 -8.15 -5.13
N THR A 140 -4.66 -9.47 -4.96
CA THR A 140 -5.59 -10.24 -4.10
C THR A 140 -5.50 -9.81 -2.64
N ALA A 141 -4.29 -9.62 -2.13
CA ALA A 141 -4.07 -9.19 -0.76
C ALA A 141 -4.61 -7.76 -0.49
N ILE A 142 -4.46 -6.83 -1.43
CA ILE A 142 -5.05 -5.48 -1.36
C ILE A 142 -6.58 -5.60 -1.32
N ASN A 143 -7.18 -6.35 -2.24
CA ASN A 143 -8.64 -6.49 -2.31
C ASN A 143 -9.23 -7.09 -1.03
N LYS A 144 -8.62 -8.13 -0.46
CA LYS A 144 -9.05 -8.72 0.82
C LYS A 144 -8.96 -7.71 1.99
N ARG A 145 -7.89 -6.91 2.05
CA ARG A 145 -7.76 -5.86 3.08
C ARG A 145 -8.76 -4.74 2.88
N LYS A 146 -8.97 -4.30 1.63
CA LYS A 146 -9.90 -3.24 1.27
C LYS A 146 -11.34 -3.66 1.57
N GLU A 147 -11.73 -4.88 1.26
CA GLU A 147 -13.03 -5.44 1.64
C GLU A 147 -13.24 -5.36 3.15
N LYS A 148 -12.26 -5.82 3.94
CA LYS A 148 -12.32 -5.76 5.41
C LYS A 148 -12.43 -4.34 5.93
N PHE A 149 -11.69 -3.39 5.34
CA PHE A 149 -11.74 -1.98 5.69
C PHE A 149 -13.10 -1.37 5.39
N LEU A 150 -13.63 -1.57 4.17
CA LEU A 150 -14.92 -1.02 3.74
C LEU A 150 -16.08 -1.58 4.57
N ARG A 151 -16.06 -2.87 4.90
CA ARG A 151 -17.04 -3.48 5.82
C ARG A 151 -17.03 -2.78 7.19
N LYS A 152 -15.86 -2.55 7.77
CA LYS A 152 -15.74 -1.85 9.05
C LYS A 152 -16.24 -0.41 8.96
N LEU A 153 -15.90 0.29 7.88
CA LEU A 153 -16.35 1.67 7.64
C LEU A 153 -17.87 1.75 7.56
N ILE A 154 -18.54 0.83 6.85
CA ILE A 154 -20.00 0.80 6.69
C ILE A 154 -20.71 0.49 8.01
N VAL A 155 -20.13 -0.40 8.83
CA VAL A 155 -20.75 -0.84 10.11
C VAL A 155 -20.44 0.14 11.26
N SER A 156 -19.42 0.96 11.13
CA SER A 156 -18.98 1.86 12.21
C SER A 156 -20.00 3.00 12.41
N HIS A 157 -20.84 2.89 13.43
CA HIS A 157 -21.78 3.94 13.82
C HIS A 157 -21.13 5.21 14.40
N ALA A 158 -19.86 5.15 14.82
CA ALA A 158 -19.14 6.28 15.39
C ALA A 158 -18.83 7.41 14.38
N LEU A 159 -19.02 7.16 13.09
CA LEU A 159 -18.74 8.09 11.99
C LEU A 159 -20.02 8.72 11.41
N ASN A 160 -21.16 8.58 12.09
CA ASN A 160 -22.51 8.78 11.53
C ASN A 160 -22.81 10.18 10.95
N ASN A 161 -22.13 11.25 11.36
CA ASN A 161 -22.48 12.60 10.89
C ASN A 161 -21.60 13.13 9.76
N VAL A 162 -20.35 12.67 9.64
CA VAL A 162 -19.41 13.16 8.61
C VAL A 162 -19.26 12.16 7.48
N CYS A 163 -19.37 10.86 7.77
CA CYS A 163 -19.10 9.80 6.79
C CYS A 163 -20.34 9.23 6.10
N CYS A 164 -21.56 9.65 6.48
CA CYS A 164 -22.79 9.19 5.80
C CYS A 164 -22.76 9.49 4.29
N ILE A 165 -22.16 10.61 3.88
CA ILE A 165 -21.99 10.98 2.47
C ILE A 165 -21.11 9.95 1.72
N PHE A 166 -20.15 9.35 2.42
CA PHE A 166 -19.22 8.38 1.83
C PHE A 166 -19.71 6.94 1.89
N ILE A 167 -20.76 6.63 2.65
CA ILE A 167 -21.28 5.27 2.82
C ILE A 167 -21.82 4.71 1.50
N ALA A 168 -22.51 5.50 0.71
CA ALA A 168 -23.02 5.07 -0.59
C ALA A 168 -21.85 4.70 -1.52
N SER A 169 -20.84 5.54 -1.63
CA SER A 169 -19.64 5.29 -2.40
C SER A 169 -18.87 4.07 -1.88
N ALA A 170 -18.75 3.91 -0.57
CA ALA A 170 -18.09 2.76 0.05
C ALA A 170 -18.82 1.44 -0.22
N LYS A 171 -20.16 1.43 -0.26
CA LYS A 171 -20.95 0.24 -0.64
C LYS A 171 -20.69 -0.15 -2.10
N THR A 172 -20.75 0.80 -3.02
CA THR A 172 -20.45 0.54 -4.44
C THR A 172 -19.04 -0.02 -4.62
N GLU A 173 -18.06 0.59 -3.97
CA GLU A 173 -16.66 0.13 -4.02
C GLU A 173 -16.51 -1.27 -3.39
N LEU A 174 -17.24 -1.58 -2.33
CA LEU A 174 -17.24 -2.91 -1.71
C LEU A 174 -17.75 -3.98 -2.68
N ASP A 175 -18.83 -3.70 -3.41
CA ASP A 175 -19.40 -4.63 -4.39
C ASP A 175 -18.43 -4.86 -5.56
N GLU A 176 -17.75 -3.82 -6.04
CA GLU A 176 -16.69 -3.96 -7.04
C GLU A 176 -15.51 -4.81 -6.55
N VAL A 177 -15.07 -4.60 -5.33
CA VAL A 177 -13.96 -5.38 -4.73
C VAL A 177 -14.35 -6.85 -4.60
N ARG A 178 -15.56 -7.14 -4.16
CA ARG A 178 -16.10 -8.52 -4.09
C ARG A 178 -16.19 -9.17 -5.47
N ALA A 179 -16.65 -8.44 -6.48
CA ALA A 179 -16.69 -8.94 -7.84
C ALA A 179 -15.29 -9.30 -8.39
N ARG A 180 -14.25 -8.53 -8.00
CA ARG A 180 -12.85 -8.84 -8.35
C ARG A 180 -12.32 -10.07 -7.62
N LEU A 181 -12.68 -10.26 -6.35
CA LEU A 181 -12.25 -11.42 -5.56
C LEU A 181 -12.85 -12.72 -6.09
N ARG A 182 -14.14 -12.74 -6.47
CA ARG A 182 -14.82 -13.92 -7.06
C ARG A 182 -14.22 -14.38 -8.40
N LYS A 183 -13.48 -13.53 -9.10
CA LYS A 183 -12.82 -13.88 -10.38
C LYS A 183 -11.47 -14.56 -10.19
N VAL A 184 -10.95 -14.58 -8.99
CA VAL A 184 -9.60 -15.09 -8.66
C VAL A 184 -9.70 -16.45 -7.93
N ASP A 185 -10.84 -16.72 -7.28
CA ASP A 185 -11.18 -18.03 -6.72
C ASP A 185 -11.78 -18.92 -7.82
#